data_bf95902b700d4c588534bf5451455f9b
#
_entry.id   bf95902b700d4c588534bf5451455f9b
#
_cell.length_a   1.000
_cell.length_b   1.000
_cell.length_c   1.000
_cell.angle_alpha   90.00
_cell.angle_beta   90.00
_cell.angle_gamma   90.00
#
_symmetry.space_group_name_H-M   'P 1'
#
loop_
_entity.id
_entity.type
_entity.pdbx_description
1 polymer ?
#
loop_
_entity_poly.entity_id
_entity_poly.type
_entity_poly.pdbx_seq_one_letter_code
_entity_poly.pdbx_strand_id
1 'polypeptide(L)'
;MTRQLPAVLAAGIALCLTGCGDRLYPVHGTVALEDGTPVTRGLVVCERFDGGPAVSAQGEIKPDGTFRLGTTKPGDGLPPGRYKVLINPMDLSDLPDDKKDIPFDAKYLNFKSSGLELDVKGDTDFPIRLARSPRRRPG
;
A
#
# COMPACT_ATOMS: atom_id res chain seq x y z
N MET A 1 -18.08 38.31 61.34
CA MET A 1 -17.49 38.70 60.05
C MET A 1 -17.03 37.47 59.31
N THR A 2 -17.86 36.95 58.45
CA THR A 2 -17.55 35.78 57.61
C THR A 2 -16.96 36.27 56.32
N ARG A 3 -15.65 36.02 56.16
CA ARG A 3 -15.02 36.21 54.85
C ARG A 3 -15.31 34.99 53.98
N GLN A 4 -16.14 35.19 53.01
CA GLN A 4 -16.34 34.22 51.97
C GLN A 4 -15.15 34.29 51.00
N LEU A 5 -14.36 33.22 50.92
CA LEU A 5 -13.37 33.03 49.85
C LEU A 5 -14.08 32.61 48.58
N PRO A 6 -13.84 33.26 47.45
CA PRO A 6 -14.40 32.77 46.17
C PRO A 6 -13.70 31.49 45.81
N ALA A 7 -14.47 30.46 45.59
CA ALA A 7 -13.98 29.26 45.00
C ALA A 7 -13.51 29.55 43.56
N VAL A 8 -12.23 29.52 43.35
CA VAL A 8 -11.65 29.56 42.01
C VAL A 8 -11.96 28.23 41.35
N LEU A 9 -12.97 28.26 40.49
CA LEU A 9 -13.26 27.15 39.63
C LEU A 9 -12.16 27.11 38.55
N ALA A 10 -11.17 26.26 38.74
CA ALA A 10 -10.20 25.95 37.73
C ALA A 10 -10.94 25.15 36.64
N ALA A 11 -11.39 25.84 35.62
CA ALA A 11 -11.88 25.20 34.40
C ALA A 11 -10.69 24.52 33.73
N GLY A 12 -10.55 23.23 33.97
CA GLY A 12 -9.61 22.41 33.24
C GLY A 12 -9.98 22.42 31.78
N ILE A 13 -9.25 23.19 30.98
CA ILE A 13 -9.30 23.07 29.53
C ILE A 13 -8.71 21.72 29.20
N ALA A 14 -9.58 20.72 28.99
CA ALA A 14 -9.17 19.49 28.37
C ALA A 14 -8.80 19.85 26.93
N LEU A 15 -7.51 20.04 26.67
CA LEU A 15 -7.00 20.08 25.33
C LEU A 15 -7.20 18.67 24.76
N CYS A 16 -8.31 18.47 24.07
CA CYS A 16 -8.44 17.34 23.17
C CYS A 16 -7.43 17.56 22.04
N LEU A 17 -6.23 17.05 22.23
CA LEU A 17 -5.30 16.86 21.13
C LEU A 17 -5.90 15.77 20.24
N THR A 18 -6.87 16.17 19.40
CA THR A 18 -7.21 15.39 18.23
C THR A 18 -5.99 15.44 17.34
N GLY A 19 -5.10 14.46 17.49
CA GLY A 19 -3.96 14.32 16.62
C GLY A 19 -4.52 14.21 15.18
N CYS A 20 -4.23 15.20 14.33
CA CYS A 20 -4.51 15.17 12.90
C CYS A 20 -3.56 14.20 12.21
N GLY A 21 -3.44 12.96 12.71
CA GLY A 21 -2.76 11.85 12.07
C GLY A 21 -3.80 10.86 11.62
N ASP A 22 -3.90 10.62 10.31
CA ASP A 22 -4.73 9.54 9.81
C ASP A 22 -4.24 8.24 10.43
N ARG A 23 -5.20 7.47 10.94
CA ARG A 23 -4.89 6.15 11.44
C ARG A 23 -4.42 5.26 10.30
N LEU A 24 -3.27 4.62 10.47
CA LEU A 24 -2.73 3.67 9.52
C LEU A 24 -3.24 2.28 9.85
N TYR A 25 -3.75 1.58 8.83
CA TYR A 25 -4.18 0.20 8.95
C TYR A 25 -3.18 -0.73 8.27
N PRO A 26 -2.80 -1.85 8.90
CA PRO A 26 -1.96 -2.84 8.26
C PRO A 26 -2.58 -3.36 6.97
N VAL A 27 -1.80 -3.36 5.91
CA VAL A 27 -2.17 -3.97 4.62
C VAL A 27 -1.06 -4.91 4.21
N HIS A 28 -1.40 -6.17 4.06
CA HIS A 28 -0.48 -7.22 3.66
C HIS A 28 -1.16 -8.14 2.64
N GLY A 29 -0.38 -8.91 1.97
CA GLY A 29 -0.91 -9.86 1.01
C GLY A 29 0.17 -10.68 0.34
N THR A 30 -0.23 -11.31 -0.74
CA THR A 30 0.64 -12.12 -1.60
C THR A 30 0.46 -11.70 -3.05
N VAL A 31 1.53 -11.82 -3.82
CA VAL A 31 1.48 -11.62 -5.27
C VAL A 31 1.80 -12.95 -5.95
N ALA A 32 0.89 -13.42 -6.76
CA ALA A 32 1.04 -14.66 -7.51
C ALA A 32 0.47 -14.51 -8.92
N LEU A 33 0.94 -15.35 -9.82
CA LEU A 33 0.33 -15.51 -11.13
C LEU A 33 -0.99 -16.30 -11.01
N GLU A 34 -1.81 -16.25 -12.05
CA GLU A 34 -3.10 -16.96 -12.08
C GLU A 34 -2.98 -18.47 -11.84
N ASP A 35 -1.85 -19.08 -12.20
CA ASP A 35 -1.58 -20.49 -11.95
C ASP A 35 -1.06 -20.79 -10.53
N GLY A 36 -0.94 -19.78 -9.68
CA GLY A 36 -0.46 -19.91 -8.31
C GLY A 36 1.04 -19.73 -8.13
N THR A 37 1.81 -19.54 -9.21
CA THR A 37 3.26 -19.29 -9.10
C THR A 37 3.49 -17.95 -8.39
N PRO A 38 4.23 -17.91 -7.26
CA PRO A 38 4.48 -16.65 -6.57
C PRO A 38 5.38 -15.72 -7.40
N VAL A 39 5.09 -14.44 -7.35
CA VAL A 39 6.01 -13.38 -7.79
C VAL A 39 6.97 -13.12 -6.62
N THR A 40 8.25 -13.25 -6.85
CA THR A 40 9.24 -13.35 -5.77
C THR A 40 10.09 -12.10 -5.59
N ARG A 41 9.80 -11.03 -6.35
CA ARG A 41 10.51 -9.76 -6.27
C ARG A 41 9.73 -8.63 -6.92
N GLY A 42 10.11 -7.42 -6.59
CA GLY A 42 9.49 -6.19 -7.07
C GLY A 42 8.87 -5.39 -5.95
N LEU A 43 8.12 -4.38 -6.31
CA LEU A 43 7.38 -3.51 -5.40
C LEU A 43 5.90 -3.50 -5.76
N VAL A 44 5.05 -3.61 -4.76
CA VAL A 44 3.64 -3.23 -4.86
C VAL A 44 3.56 -1.74 -4.55
N VAL A 45 3.04 -0.94 -5.46
CA VAL A 45 2.91 0.50 -5.30
C VAL A 45 1.45 0.89 -5.36
N CYS A 46 1.02 1.71 -4.40
CA CYS A 46 -0.35 2.19 -4.29
C CYS A 46 -0.41 3.71 -4.29
N GLU A 47 -1.45 4.25 -4.89
CA GLU A 47 -1.74 5.68 -4.88
C GLU A 47 -3.24 5.91 -4.69
N ARG A 48 -3.60 6.82 -3.77
CA ARG A 48 -5.00 7.16 -3.51
C ARG A 48 -5.62 7.85 -4.72
N PHE A 49 -6.86 7.49 -5.03
CA PHE A 49 -7.59 8.07 -6.16
C PHE A 49 -9.02 8.52 -5.82
N ASP A 50 -9.42 8.47 -4.56
CA ASP A 50 -10.80 8.81 -4.12
C ASP A 50 -11.06 10.31 -3.92
N GLY A 51 -10.11 11.16 -4.32
CA GLY A 51 -10.22 12.63 -4.16
C GLY A 51 -9.78 13.14 -2.79
N GLY A 52 -9.39 12.27 -1.86
CA GLY A 52 -8.79 12.65 -0.59
C GLY A 52 -7.35 13.16 -0.76
N PRO A 53 -6.67 13.52 0.35
CA PRO A 53 -5.27 13.94 0.32
C PRO A 53 -4.39 12.91 -0.39
N ALA A 54 -3.38 13.37 -1.11
CA ALA A 54 -2.45 12.50 -1.82
C ALA A 54 -1.74 11.55 -0.84
N VAL A 55 -1.86 10.25 -1.08
CA VAL A 55 -1.20 9.20 -0.31
C VAL A 55 -0.57 8.23 -1.29
N SER A 56 0.70 7.97 -1.11
CA SER A 56 1.44 6.95 -1.83
C SER A 56 2.03 5.96 -0.84
N ALA A 57 1.93 4.68 -1.15
CA ALA A 57 2.46 3.61 -0.33
C ALA A 57 3.12 2.55 -1.19
N GLN A 58 4.05 1.82 -0.62
CA GLN A 58 4.73 0.74 -1.31
C GLN A 58 5.11 -0.37 -0.34
N GLY A 59 5.32 -1.56 -0.89
CA GLY A 59 5.85 -2.70 -0.17
C GLY A 59 6.69 -3.58 -1.06
N GLU A 60 7.82 -4.05 -0.54
CA GLU A 60 8.68 -4.98 -1.24
C GLU A 60 8.06 -6.37 -1.25
N ILE A 61 8.08 -7.01 -2.43
CA ILE A 61 7.67 -8.41 -2.58
C ILE A 61 8.84 -9.29 -2.14
N LYS A 62 8.60 -10.10 -1.12
CA LYS A 62 9.59 -11.03 -0.58
C LYS A 62 9.72 -12.28 -1.44
N PRO A 63 10.78 -13.07 -1.25
CA PRO A 63 10.98 -14.32 -2.02
C PRO A 63 9.84 -15.34 -1.94
N ASP A 64 9.02 -15.29 -0.90
CA ASP A 64 7.81 -16.11 -0.76
C ASP A 64 6.55 -15.52 -1.41
N GLY A 65 6.67 -14.35 -2.05
CA GLY A 65 5.57 -13.63 -2.67
C GLY A 65 4.75 -12.75 -1.74
N THR A 66 5.09 -12.68 -0.46
CA THR A 66 4.39 -11.82 0.50
C THR A 66 4.87 -10.37 0.46
N PHE A 67 3.99 -9.46 0.84
CA PHE A 67 4.33 -8.04 0.96
C PHE A 67 3.55 -7.39 2.10
N ARG A 68 4.06 -6.26 2.57
CA ARG A 68 3.37 -5.34 3.50
C ARG A 68 3.52 -3.92 2.98
N LEU A 69 2.43 -3.18 2.97
CA LEU A 69 2.43 -1.79 2.50
C LEU A 69 2.78 -0.82 3.62
N GLY A 70 3.51 0.21 3.27
CA GLY A 70 3.85 1.30 4.18
C GLY A 70 3.86 2.65 3.47
N THR A 71 3.47 3.70 4.20
CA THR A 71 3.44 5.08 3.71
C THR A 71 4.69 5.85 4.11
N THR A 72 5.02 5.89 5.39
CA THR A 72 6.16 6.62 5.95
C THR A 72 7.31 5.69 6.30
N LYS A 73 6.98 4.53 6.86
CA LYS A 73 7.93 3.48 7.24
C LYS A 73 7.54 2.17 6.59
N PRO A 74 8.49 1.27 6.31
CA PRO A 74 8.16 -0.05 5.79
C PRO A 74 7.13 -0.76 6.69
N GLY A 75 6.01 -1.17 6.08
CA GLY A 75 4.99 -1.95 6.76
C GLY A 75 4.11 -1.22 7.77
N ASP A 76 4.17 0.10 7.83
CA ASP A 76 3.35 0.88 8.79
C ASP A 76 1.86 0.98 8.40
N GLY A 77 1.51 0.59 7.18
CA GLY A 77 0.13 0.55 6.72
C GLY A 77 -0.29 1.78 5.91
N LEU A 78 -1.60 1.89 5.68
CA LEU A 78 -2.23 2.97 4.92
C LEU A 78 -3.39 3.60 5.67
N PRO A 79 -3.63 4.91 5.44
CA PRO A 79 -4.89 5.55 5.86
C PRO A 79 -6.09 4.92 5.13
N PRO A 80 -7.30 5.02 5.71
CA PRO A 80 -8.52 4.60 5.01
C PRO A 80 -8.66 5.32 3.67
N GLY A 81 -9.09 4.62 2.65
CA GLY A 81 -9.33 5.19 1.34
C GLY A 81 -9.27 4.15 0.23
N ARG A 82 -9.44 4.63 -1.00
CA ARG A 82 -9.37 3.80 -2.20
C ARG A 82 -8.10 4.11 -2.96
N TYR A 83 -7.40 3.05 -3.35
CA TYR A 83 -6.08 3.12 -3.94
C TYR A 83 -6.05 2.36 -5.26
N LYS A 84 -5.36 2.91 -6.24
CA LYS A 84 -4.92 2.17 -7.42
C LYS A 84 -3.57 1.53 -7.13
N VAL A 85 -3.36 0.37 -7.71
CA VAL A 85 -2.18 -0.46 -7.44
C VAL A 85 -1.47 -0.76 -8.74
N LEU A 86 -0.16 -0.72 -8.70
CA LEU A 86 0.69 -1.23 -9.78
C LEU A 86 1.79 -2.11 -9.19
N ILE A 87 2.39 -2.92 -10.04
CA ILE A 87 3.54 -3.76 -9.70
C ILE A 87 4.77 -3.20 -10.44
N ASN A 88 5.74 -2.77 -9.66
CA ASN A 88 7.03 -2.32 -10.19
C ASN A 88 8.02 -3.49 -10.07
N PRO A 89 8.57 -4.01 -11.17
CA PRO A 89 9.49 -5.15 -11.12
C PRO A 89 10.88 -4.79 -10.56
N MET A 90 11.08 -3.56 -10.11
CA MET A 90 12.37 -2.98 -9.72
C MET A 90 13.32 -2.79 -10.92
N ASP A 91 14.52 -2.32 -10.64
CA ASP A 91 15.52 -2.13 -11.67
C ASP A 91 16.03 -3.48 -12.18
N LEU A 92 15.79 -3.73 -13.45
CA LEU A 92 16.22 -4.95 -14.13
C LEU A 92 17.56 -4.74 -14.88
N SER A 93 18.15 -3.54 -14.79
CA SER A 93 19.34 -3.18 -15.56
C SER A 93 20.53 -4.07 -15.26
N ASP A 94 20.67 -4.51 -14.01
CA ASP A 94 21.77 -5.37 -13.56
C ASP A 94 21.56 -6.86 -13.83
N LEU A 95 20.42 -7.21 -14.41
CA LEU A 95 20.12 -8.60 -14.71
C LEU A 95 20.55 -8.99 -16.12
N PRO A 96 20.97 -10.25 -16.32
CA PRO A 96 21.12 -10.80 -17.65
C PRO A 96 19.84 -10.67 -18.48
N ASP A 97 19.98 -10.53 -19.77
CA ASP A 97 18.84 -10.26 -20.67
C ASP A 97 17.76 -11.36 -20.62
N ASP A 98 18.16 -12.60 -20.39
CA ASP A 98 17.25 -13.75 -20.21
C ASP A 98 16.41 -13.67 -18.93
N LYS A 99 16.81 -12.82 -17.97
CA LYS A 99 16.13 -12.61 -16.69
C LYS A 99 15.40 -11.28 -16.58
N LYS A 100 15.49 -10.45 -17.61
CA LYS A 100 14.76 -9.18 -17.68
C LYS A 100 13.30 -9.35 -18.01
N ASP A 101 12.90 -10.55 -18.42
CA ASP A 101 11.50 -10.82 -18.74
C ASP A 101 10.62 -10.78 -17.49
N ILE A 102 9.59 -9.98 -17.59
CA ILE A 102 8.58 -9.88 -16.56
C ILE A 102 7.60 -11.06 -16.72
N PRO A 103 7.34 -11.85 -15.65
CA PRO A 103 6.48 -13.02 -15.77
C PRO A 103 4.99 -12.70 -15.92
N PHE A 104 4.58 -11.45 -15.67
CA PHE A 104 3.20 -11.00 -15.72
C PHE A 104 2.99 -9.96 -16.82
N ASP A 105 1.73 -9.73 -17.17
CA ASP A 105 1.34 -8.79 -18.22
C ASP A 105 1.80 -7.37 -17.88
N ALA A 106 2.35 -6.67 -18.88
CA ALA A 106 2.86 -5.30 -18.74
C ALA A 106 1.78 -4.28 -18.34
N LYS A 107 0.48 -4.61 -18.46
CA LYS A 107 -0.60 -3.73 -17.98
C LYS A 107 -0.50 -3.39 -16.50
N TYR A 108 0.09 -4.28 -15.69
CA TYR A 108 0.26 -4.07 -14.25
C TYR A 108 1.37 -3.07 -13.88
N LEU A 109 2.15 -2.63 -14.85
CA LEU A 109 3.21 -1.62 -14.65
C LEU A 109 2.68 -0.19 -14.57
N ASN A 110 1.39 0.02 -14.78
CA ASN A 110 0.80 1.34 -14.83
C ASN A 110 -0.53 1.37 -14.04
N PHE A 111 -0.74 2.43 -13.27
CA PHE A 111 -1.98 2.61 -12.50
C PHE A 111 -3.24 2.60 -13.36
N LYS A 112 -3.17 3.18 -14.57
CA LYS A 112 -4.33 3.29 -15.45
C LYS A 112 -4.77 1.96 -16.05
N SER A 113 -3.83 1.06 -16.29
CA SER A 113 -4.07 -0.20 -17.00
C SER A 113 -4.07 -1.42 -16.10
N SER A 114 -3.59 -1.32 -14.87
CA SER A 114 -3.44 -2.47 -13.98
C SER A 114 -4.75 -3.14 -13.62
N GLY A 115 -5.83 -2.38 -13.49
CA GLY A 115 -7.12 -2.88 -13.02
C GLY A 115 -7.13 -3.30 -11.54
N LEU A 116 -6.04 -3.09 -10.82
CA LEU A 116 -5.92 -3.43 -9.42
C LEU A 116 -6.36 -2.24 -8.56
N GLU A 117 -7.32 -2.49 -7.69
CA GLU A 117 -7.83 -1.50 -6.73
C GLU A 117 -7.83 -2.09 -5.32
N LEU A 118 -7.50 -1.24 -4.36
CA LEU A 118 -7.45 -1.57 -2.95
C LEU A 118 -8.36 -0.61 -2.18
N ASP A 119 -9.26 -1.16 -1.39
CA ASP A 119 -10.13 -0.39 -0.50
C ASP A 119 -9.73 -0.67 0.94
N VAL A 120 -9.19 0.35 1.62
CA VAL A 120 -8.73 0.25 3.00
C VAL A 120 -9.77 0.87 3.93
N LYS A 121 -10.36 0.04 4.78
CA LYS A 121 -11.32 0.42 5.83
C LYS A 121 -10.88 -0.02 7.21
N GLY A 122 -9.89 -0.89 7.28
CA GLY A 122 -9.34 -1.51 8.46
C GLY A 122 -8.17 -2.39 8.06
N ASP A 123 -7.75 -3.29 8.93
CA ASP A 123 -6.76 -4.29 8.62
C ASP A 123 -7.17 -5.06 7.36
N THR A 124 -6.29 -5.11 6.37
CA THR A 124 -6.63 -5.62 5.05
C THR A 124 -5.65 -6.70 4.60
N ASP A 125 -6.20 -7.83 4.18
CA ASP A 125 -5.47 -8.82 3.41
C ASP A 125 -5.79 -8.62 1.92
N PHE A 126 -4.76 -8.38 1.12
CA PHE A 126 -4.90 -8.04 -0.29
C PHE A 126 -4.13 -9.03 -1.16
N PRO A 127 -4.70 -10.20 -1.46
CA PRO A 127 -4.10 -11.13 -2.39
C PRO A 127 -4.19 -10.59 -3.82
N ILE A 128 -3.06 -10.59 -4.52
CA ILE A 128 -2.95 -10.11 -5.90
C ILE A 128 -2.70 -11.30 -6.81
N ARG A 129 -3.56 -11.44 -7.83
CA ARG A 129 -3.41 -12.43 -8.90
C ARG A 129 -3.13 -11.71 -10.22
N LEU A 130 -2.06 -12.07 -10.87
CA LEU A 130 -1.60 -11.43 -12.09
C LEU A 130 -1.73 -12.40 -13.27
N ALA A 131 -2.25 -11.89 -14.38
CA ALA A 131 -2.21 -12.61 -15.64
C ALA A 131 -0.76 -12.76 -16.12
N ARG A 132 -0.44 -13.90 -16.73
CA ARG A 132 0.88 -14.12 -17.31
C ARG A 132 1.14 -13.16 -18.45
N SER A 133 2.40 -12.81 -18.63
CA SER A 133 2.85 -12.13 -19.84
C SER A 133 2.53 -12.98 -21.07
N PRO A 134 1.97 -12.39 -22.14
CA PRO A 134 1.80 -13.11 -23.40
C PRO A 134 3.15 -13.61 -23.86
N ARG A 135 3.27 -14.92 -24.11
CA ARG A 135 4.50 -15.48 -24.68
C ARG A 135 4.74 -14.83 -26.03
N ARG A 136 5.87 -14.15 -26.19
CA ARG A 136 6.35 -13.81 -27.52
C ARG A 136 6.52 -15.13 -28.27
N ARG A 137 5.70 -15.33 -29.28
CA ARG A 137 5.98 -16.40 -30.23
C ARG A 137 7.29 -16.06 -30.90
N PRO A 138 8.27 -16.96 -30.90
CA PRO A 138 9.45 -16.77 -31.73
C PRO A 138 8.93 -16.70 -33.20
N GLY A 139 9.13 -15.53 -33.78
CA GLY A 139 8.83 -15.31 -35.20
C GLY A 139 9.86 -15.97 -36.07
#